data_aa629c2ca40ff11b88ac9c39dc24ad2c
#
_entry.id   aa629c2ca40ff11b88ac9c39dc24ad2c
#
_cell.length_a   1.000
_cell.length_b   1.000
_cell.length_c   1.000
_cell.angle_alpha   90.00
_cell.angle_beta   90.00
_cell.angle_gamma   90.00
#
_symmetry.space_group_name_H-M   'P 1'
#
loop_
_entity.id
_entity.type
_entity.pdbx_description
1 polymer ?
#
loop_
_entity_poly.entity_id
_entity_poly.type
_entity_poly.pdbx_seq_one_letter_code
_entity_poly.pdbx_strand_id
1 'polypeptide(L)'
;TKLRKENSQLVSATNQLKLKASDGKFYKTDTFDAEGVSLLAKHINNNKATNFLDWFLYSDNTLDGQSKKKAYQLFESGILKSVVPGTIKCLQQIHAYLFGGLYDFAGQIRTKNISKGGFTFANCMYFPETLQTIERMPETTFDEIMDKYVEMNVAHPFMEGNGRSTRIWLDLMLKRSLKRCVDWSQIDKNDYLNAMRESVSDSTYIKALVKSALTTKIDDREMFMKGIDYSYYYEQSS
;
A
#
# COMPACT_ATOMS: atom_id res chain seq x y z
N THR A 1 26.70 17.46 11.78
CA THR A 1 27.40 16.17 11.75
C THR A 1 28.74 16.30 11.03
N LYS A 2 29.68 15.36 11.25
CA LYS A 2 31.05 15.37 10.66
C LYS A 2 30.99 15.46 9.13
N LEU A 3 30.16 14.67 8.49
CA LEU A 3 29.94 14.64 7.03
C LEU A 3 29.55 16.00 6.43
N ARG A 4 28.72 16.78 7.12
CA ARG A 4 28.31 18.13 6.69
C ARG A 4 29.49 19.12 6.69
N LYS A 5 30.42 18.95 7.62
CA LYS A 5 31.59 19.84 7.72
C LYS A 5 32.63 19.55 6.62
N GLU A 6 32.62 18.33 6.09
CA GLU A 6 33.57 17.84 5.09
C GLU A 6 33.08 18.00 3.64
N ASN A 7 31.77 18.29 3.43
CA ASN A 7 31.18 18.38 2.10
C ASN A 7 30.24 19.60 1.98
N SER A 8 30.71 20.65 1.32
CA SER A 8 29.95 21.91 1.12
C SER A 8 28.69 21.70 0.27
N GLN A 9 28.69 20.78 -0.70
CA GLN A 9 27.53 20.46 -1.53
C GLN A 9 26.41 19.81 -0.69
N LEU A 10 26.77 19.03 0.33
CA LEU A 10 25.79 18.44 1.24
C LEU A 10 25.12 19.50 2.11
N VAL A 11 25.79 20.61 2.39
CA VAL A 11 25.23 21.75 3.15
C VAL A 11 24.13 22.44 2.34
N SER A 12 24.37 22.69 1.05
CA SER A 12 23.37 23.34 0.17
C SER A 12 22.16 22.47 -0.12
N ALA A 13 22.35 21.14 -0.15
CA ALA A 13 21.28 20.13 -0.35
C ALA A 13 20.52 19.76 0.94
N THR A 14 20.77 20.45 2.06
CA THR A 14 20.15 20.16 3.37
C THR A 14 19.19 21.26 3.78
N ASN A 15 17.97 20.85 4.14
CA ASN A 15 16.98 21.72 4.80
C ASN A 15 16.74 21.26 6.24
N GLN A 16 16.23 22.16 7.09
CA GLN A 16 15.80 21.80 8.44
C GLN A 16 14.30 21.94 8.56
N LEU A 17 13.65 20.85 8.91
CA LEU A 17 12.21 20.80 9.21
C LEU A 17 11.98 20.44 10.66
N LYS A 18 10.87 20.94 11.24
CA LYS A 18 10.37 20.45 12.53
C LYS A 18 9.49 19.23 12.26
N LEU A 19 9.98 18.04 12.60
CA LEU A 19 9.24 16.79 12.46
C LEU A 19 8.80 16.27 13.81
N LYS A 20 7.60 15.70 13.87
CA LYS A 20 7.05 15.08 15.07
C LYS A 20 7.63 13.67 15.20
N ALA A 21 8.27 13.37 16.32
CA ALA A 21 8.79 12.05 16.64
C ALA A 21 7.73 11.15 17.29
N SER A 22 8.06 9.88 17.45
CA SER A 22 7.20 8.86 18.07
C SER A 22 6.80 9.18 19.52
N ASP A 23 7.60 9.98 20.22
CA ASP A 23 7.30 10.49 21.57
C ASP A 23 6.31 11.67 21.60
N GLY A 24 5.81 12.06 20.42
CA GLY A 24 4.86 13.17 20.26
C GLY A 24 5.47 14.56 20.21
N LYS A 25 6.78 14.71 20.43
CA LYS A 25 7.49 16.00 20.43
C LYS A 25 7.98 16.37 19.04
N PHE A 26 8.21 17.67 18.82
CA PHE A 26 8.77 18.19 17.58
C PHE A 26 10.28 18.43 17.72
N TYR A 27 11.03 17.83 16.82
CA TYR A 27 12.49 18.02 16.74
C TYR A 27 12.88 18.69 15.42
N LYS A 28 13.91 19.54 15.46
CA LYS A 28 14.56 20.00 14.25
C LYS A 28 15.33 18.85 13.65
N THR A 29 14.96 18.45 12.43
CA THR A 29 15.53 17.32 11.73
C THR A 29 16.10 17.81 10.41
N ASP A 30 17.33 17.39 10.11
CA ASP A 30 17.94 17.65 8.81
C ASP A 30 17.26 16.77 7.76
N THR A 31 16.79 17.40 6.69
CA THR A 31 16.20 16.76 5.52
C THR A 31 17.06 17.06 4.30
N PHE A 32 17.07 16.13 3.35
CA PHE A 32 17.88 16.23 2.15
C PHE A 32 16.98 16.21 0.92
N ASP A 33 17.30 17.01 -0.08
CA ASP A 33 16.74 16.88 -1.42
C ASP A 33 17.35 15.67 -2.17
N ALA A 34 16.95 15.46 -3.42
CA ALA A 34 17.42 14.32 -4.22
C ALA A 34 18.94 14.32 -4.42
N GLU A 35 19.56 15.50 -4.55
CA GLU A 35 20.99 15.64 -4.67
C GLU A 35 21.70 15.26 -3.37
N GLY A 36 21.21 15.74 -2.24
CA GLY A 36 21.74 15.41 -0.91
C GLY A 36 21.62 13.92 -0.59
N VAL A 37 20.52 13.28 -0.96
CA VAL A 37 20.34 11.83 -0.81
C VAL A 37 21.36 11.07 -1.68
N SER A 38 21.58 11.50 -2.92
CA SER A 38 22.56 10.89 -3.83
C SER A 38 24.00 11.02 -3.30
N LEU A 39 24.35 12.19 -2.77
CA LEU A 39 25.66 12.42 -2.16
C LEU A 39 25.89 11.53 -0.92
N LEU A 40 24.87 11.40 -0.06
CA LEU A 40 24.93 10.55 1.12
C LEU A 40 25.10 9.07 0.74
N ALA A 41 24.31 8.57 -0.20
CA ALA A 41 24.38 7.18 -0.63
C ALA A 41 25.75 6.82 -1.24
N LYS A 42 26.31 7.72 -2.07
CA LYS A 42 27.67 7.57 -2.63
C LYS A 42 28.73 7.54 -1.53
N HIS A 43 28.55 8.32 -0.47
CA HIS A 43 29.51 8.38 0.63
C HIS A 43 29.49 7.12 1.52
N ILE A 44 28.35 6.45 1.65
CA ILE A 44 28.20 5.19 2.41
C ILE A 44 28.93 4.03 1.69
N ASN A 45 29.02 4.06 0.39
CA ASN A 45 29.78 3.15 -0.48
C ASN A 45 29.64 1.66 -0.13
N ASN A 46 28.40 1.17 -0.07
CA ASN A 46 28.09 -0.25 0.07
C ASN A 46 26.92 -0.65 -0.84
N ASN A 47 26.77 -1.96 -1.10
CA ASN A 47 25.74 -2.47 -2.01
C ASN A 47 24.31 -2.06 -1.64
N LYS A 48 23.99 -1.92 -0.35
CA LYS A 48 22.66 -1.46 0.09
C LYS A 48 22.42 0.00 -0.26
N ALA A 49 23.43 0.86 -0.10
CA ALA A 49 23.34 2.27 -0.47
C ALA A 49 23.27 2.45 -1.99
N THR A 50 24.01 1.65 -2.75
CA THR A 50 23.95 1.64 -4.22
C THR A 50 22.58 1.20 -4.71
N ASN A 51 22.05 0.08 -4.22
CA ASN A 51 20.71 -0.41 -4.57
C ASN A 51 19.62 0.58 -4.18
N PHE A 52 19.74 1.25 -3.01
CA PHE A 52 18.83 2.31 -2.60
C PHE A 52 18.91 3.50 -3.56
N LEU A 53 20.11 3.91 -3.97
CA LEU A 53 20.31 5.03 -4.88
C LEU A 53 19.73 4.73 -6.26
N ASP A 54 19.98 3.53 -6.79
CA ASP A 54 19.39 3.08 -8.05
C ASP A 54 17.87 3.07 -7.99
N TRP A 55 17.30 2.54 -6.92
CA TRP A 55 15.86 2.61 -6.67
C TRP A 55 15.36 4.07 -6.58
N PHE A 56 16.05 4.93 -5.83
CA PHE A 56 15.66 6.31 -5.61
C PHE A 56 15.70 7.15 -6.89
N LEU A 57 16.72 6.96 -7.74
CA LEU A 57 16.93 7.74 -8.97
C LEU A 57 16.18 7.17 -10.17
N TYR A 58 16.08 5.85 -10.29
CA TYR A 58 15.64 5.18 -11.52
C TYR A 58 14.29 4.46 -11.42
N SER A 59 13.82 4.11 -10.23
CA SER A 59 12.51 3.47 -10.06
C SER A 59 11.33 4.40 -10.38
N ASP A 60 11.56 5.70 -10.55
CA ASP A 60 10.53 6.70 -10.77
C ASP A 60 9.92 6.71 -12.16
N ASN A 61 10.57 6.10 -13.14
CA ASN A 61 10.15 6.14 -14.53
C ASN A 61 9.13 5.06 -14.88
N THR A 62 8.93 4.07 -14.00
CA THR A 62 7.89 3.06 -14.19
C THR A 62 6.60 3.46 -13.45
N LEU A 63 5.44 3.06 -13.98
CA LEU A 63 4.15 3.28 -13.31
C LEU A 63 4.14 2.67 -11.91
N ASP A 64 4.71 1.47 -11.75
CA ASP A 64 4.82 0.80 -10.45
C ASP A 64 5.74 1.54 -9.48
N GLY A 65 6.89 2.02 -9.93
CA GLY A 65 7.81 2.81 -9.10
C GLY A 65 7.17 4.11 -8.62
N GLN A 66 6.49 4.84 -9.51
CA GLN A 66 5.80 6.08 -9.18
C GLN A 66 4.62 5.84 -8.21
N SER A 67 3.79 4.83 -8.46
CA SER A 67 2.68 4.52 -7.57
C SER A 67 3.17 4.00 -6.21
N LYS A 68 4.27 3.24 -6.17
CA LYS A 68 4.90 2.78 -4.92
C LYS A 68 5.41 3.93 -4.05
N LYS A 69 6.02 4.96 -4.66
CA LYS A 69 6.39 6.19 -3.92
C LYS A 69 5.18 6.88 -3.30
N LYS A 70 4.10 7.01 -4.06
CA LYS A 70 2.83 7.55 -3.52
C LYS A 70 2.30 6.69 -2.38
N ALA A 71 2.39 5.36 -2.49
CA ALA A 71 1.97 4.46 -1.43
C ALA A 71 2.77 4.68 -0.12
N TYR A 72 4.08 4.90 -0.20
CA TYR A 72 4.86 5.28 0.98
C TYR A 72 4.44 6.63 1.58
N GLN A 73 4.19 7.63 0.72
CA GLN A 73 3.76 8.96 1.16
C GLN A 73 2.36 8.95 1.79
N LEU A 74 1.55 7.94 1.47
CA LEU A 74 0.18 7.81 1.98
C LEU A 74 0.14 7.75 3.52
N PHE A 75 1.14 7.14 4.16
CA PHE A 75 1.23 7.08 5.62
C PHE A 75 1.29 8.48 6.27
N GLU A 76 2.09 9.39 5.69
CA GLU A 76 2.31 10.74 6.20
C GLU A 76 1.24 11.74 5.71
N SER A 77 0.50 11.41 4.65
CA SER A 77 -0.43 12.32 3.98
C SER A 77 -1.64 12.75 4.83
N GLY A 78 -1.93 12.01 5.88
CA GLY A 78 -3.13 12.18 6.70
C GLY A 78 -4.42 11.64 6.07
N ILE A 79 -4.43 11.26 4.80
CA ILE A 79 -5.61 10.74 4.09
C ILE A 79 -6.18 9.50 4.80
N LEU A 80 -5.34 8.57 5.24
CA LEU A 80 -5.79 7.36 5.93
C LEU A 80 -6.53 7.64 7.24
N LYS A 81 -6.38 8.84 7.82
CA LYS A 81 -7.11 9.28 9.02
C LYS A 81 -8.44 9.96 8.69
N SER A 82 -8.63 10.42 7.46
CA SER A 82 -9.81 11.15 7.02
C SER A 82 -10.85 10.28 6.29
N VAL A 83 -10.47 9.07 5.89
CA VAL A 83 -11.36 8.13 5.20
C VAL A 83 -12.17 7.29 6.19
N VAL A 84 -13.33 6.81 5.75
CA VAL A 84 -14.15 5.86 6.51
C VAL A 84 -13.81 4.44 6.03
N PRO A 85 -13.05 3.65 6.82
CA PRO A 85 -12.68 2.29 6.43
C PRO A 85 -13.90 1.43 6.07
N GLY A 86 -13.74 0.52 5.13
CA GLY A 86 -14.80 -0.41 4.72
C GLY A 86 -15.78 0.14 3.69
N THR A 87 -15.75 1.44 3.38
CA THR A 87 -16.60 2.04 2.34
C THR A 87 -15.97 1.97 0.95
N ILE A 88 -16.82 1.96 -0.08
CA ILE A 88 -16.37 2.06 -1.49
C ILE A 88 -15.63 3.37 -1.71
N LYS A 89 -16.12 4.46 -1.13
CA LYS A 89 -15.48 5.77 -1.20
C LYS A 89 -14.05 5.75 -0.64
N CYS A 90 -13.83 5.06 0.47
CA CYS A 90 -12.48 4.88 1.03
C CYS A 90 -11.57 4.17 0.03
N LEU A 91 -12.02 3.08 -0.57
CA LEU A 91 -11.25 2.32 -1.56
C LEU A 91 -10.95 3.18 -2.80
N GLN A 92 -11.91 3.95 -3.30
CA GLN A 92 -11.71 4.90 -4.40
C GLN A 92 -10.69 5.99 -4.06
N GLN A 93 -10.71 6.53 -2.84
CA GLN A 93 -9.75 7.55 -2.39
C GLN A 93 -8.33 6.99 -2.28
N ILE A 94 -8.16 5.76 -1.78
CA ILE A 94 -6.86 5.07 -1.76
C ILE A 94 -6.37 4.90 -3.20
N HIS A 95 -7.19 4.34 -4.08
CA HIS A 95 -6.83 4.12 -5.48
C HIS A 95 -6.50 5.43 -6.22
N ALA A 96 -7.30 6.48 -6.03
CA ALA A 96 -7.04 7.81 -6.59
C ALA A 96 -5.71 8.39 -6.12
N TYR A 97 -5.35 8.18 -4.85
CA TYR A 97 -4.07 8.64 -4.32
C TYR A 97 -2.89 7.89 -4.93
N LEU A 98 -2.97 6.56 -4.99
CA LEU A 98 -1.89 5.73 -5.52
C LEU A 98 -1.63 5.97 -7.01
N PHE A 99 -2.67 6.18 -7.79
CA PHE A 99 -2.61 6.15 -9.25
C PHE A 99 -2.98 7.48 -9.92
N GLY A 100 -3.35 8.51 -9.17
CA GLY A 100 -3.66 9.85 -9.69
C GLY A 100 -2.48 10.43 -10.49
N GLY A 101 -2.73 10.89 -11.72
CA GLY A 101 -1.70 11.33 -12.65
C GLY A 101 -0.89 10.21 -13.32
N LEU A 102 -1.16 8.93 -12.97
CA LEU A 102 -0.56 7.76 -13.62
C LEU A 102 -1.55 7.04 -14.53
N TYR A 103 -2.82 7.02 -14.12
CA TYR A 103 -3.94 6.49 -14.91
C TYR A 103 -5.08 7.49 -14.96
N ASP A 104 -5.70 7.66 -16.11
CA ASP A 104 -6.87 8.53 -16.29
C ASP A 104 -8.09 8.05 -15.50
N PHE A 105 -8.15 6.74 -15.21
CA PHE A 105 -9.22 6.11 -14.44
C PHE A 105 -8.93 6.02 -12.91
N ALA A 106 -7.90 6.71 -12.41
CA ALA A 106 -7.55 6.65 -11.00
C ALA A 106 -8.75 7.03 -10.09
N GLY A 107 -9.12 6.12 -9.19
CA GLY A 107 -10.29 6.28 -8.29
C GLY A 107 -11.65 6.04 -8.95
N GLN A 108 -11.71 5.72 -10.25
CA GLN A 108 -12.97 5.50 -10.95
C GLN A 108 -13.31 4.00 -11.01
N ILE A 109 -14.54 3.67 -10.68
CA ILE A 109 -15.07 2.31 -10.87
C ILE A 109 -15.14 2.01 -12.36
N ARG A 110 -14.63 0.84 -12.75
CA ARG A 110 -14.60 0.42 -14.15
C ARG A 110 -16.01 0.23 -14.73
N THR A 111 -16.12 0.53 -16.00
CA THR A 111 -17.34 0.32 -16.82
C THR A 111 -17.15 -0.76 -17.87
N LYS A 112 -16.03 -1.50 -17.83
CA LYS A 112 -15.72 -2.60 -18.75
C LYS A 112 -15.46 -3.88 -17.97
N ASN A 113 -15.82 -5.02 -18.54
CA ASN A 113 -15.47 -6.32 -17.99
C ASN A 113 -13.99 -6.60 -18.19
N ILE A 114 -13.36 -7.23 -17.22
CA ILE A 114 -11.92 -7.56 -17.21
C ILE A 114 -11.71 -9.01 -16.80
N SER A 115 -10.60 -9.58 -17.29
CA SER A 115 -10.16 -10.93 -16.95
C SER A 115 -8.64 -10.91 -16.72
N LYS A 116 -8.13 -11.77 -15.85
CA LYS A 116 -6.68 -11.92 -15.59
C LYS A 116 -6.38 -13.39 -15.31
N GLY A 117 -5.39 -13.96 -16.01
CA GLY A 117 -4.96 -15.35 -15.77
C GLY A 117 -6.07 -16.40 -15.94
N GLY A 118 -6.96 -16.20 -16.92
CA GLY A 118 -8.11 -17.09 -17.16
C GLY A 118 -9.30 -16.91 -16.23
N PHE A 119 -9.20 -16.05 -15.22
CA PHE A 119 -10.31 -15.71 -14.33
C PHE A 119 -11.04 -14.46 -14.82
N THR A 120 -12.38 -14.53 -14.93
CA THR A 120 -13.25 -13.40 -15.26
C THR A 120 -13.85 -12.83 -13.97
N PHE A 121 -13.54 -11.56 -13.70
CA PHE A 121 -14.07 -10.85 -12.54
C PHE A 121 -15.55 -10.50 -12.70
N ALA A 122 -16.19 -10.02 -11.62
CA ALA A 122 -17.59 -9.67 -11.61
C ALA A 122 -17.96 -8.75 -12.78
N ASN A 123 -19.14 -8.98 -13.38
CA ASN A 123 -19.63 -8.17 -14.48
C ASN A 123 -19.97 -6.76 -13.97
N CYS A 124 -19.36 -5.74 -14.58
CA CYS A 124 -19.51 -4.34 -14.18
C CYS A 124 -20.95 -3.81 -14.33
N MET A 125 -21.81 -4.48 -15.11
CA MET A 125 -23.21 -4.13 -15.23
C MET A 125 -23.94 -4.19 -13.88
N TYR A 126 -23.52 -5.09 -12.99
CA TYR A 126 -24.12 -5.29 -11.67
C TYR A 126 -23.42 -4.53 -10.54
N PHE A 127 -22.43 -3.70 -10.85
CA PHE A 127 -21.65 -2.98 -9.82
C PHE A 127 -22.48 -2.08 -8.90
N PRO A 128 -23.53 -1.35 -9.35
CA PRO A 128 -24.30 -0.55 -8.43
C PRO A 128 -24.83 -1.36 -7.24
N GLU A 129 -25.40 -2.53 -7.51
CA GLU A 129 -25.94 -3.44 -6.48
C GLU A 129 -24.84 -4.22 -5.75
N THR A 130 -23.88 -4.77 -6.50
CA THR A 130 -22.77 -5.57 -5.95
C THR A 130 -21.94 -4.77 -4.97
N LEU A 131 -21.47 -3.58 -5.36
CA LEU A 131 -20.64 -2.75 -4.51
C LEU A 131 -21.40 -2.24 -3.28
N GLN A 132 -22.68 -1.90 -3.43
CA GLN A 132 -23.53 -1.53 -2.31
C GLN A 132 -23.71 -2.69 -1.33
N THR A 133 -23.88 -3.92 -1.85
CA THR A 133 -23.99 -5.13 -1.03
C THR A 133 -22.69 -5.36 -0.24
N ILE A 134 -21.55 -5.30 -0.92
CA ILE A 134 -20.24 -5.44 -0.27
C ILE A 134 -20.04 -4.34 0.79
N GLU A 135 -20.40 -3.10 0.50
CA GLU A 135 -20.25 -2.00 1.47
C GLU A 135 -21.04 -2.25 2.75
N ARG A 136 -22.22 -2.87 2.66
CA ARG A 136 -23.09 -3.20 3.80
C ARG A 136 -22.69 -4.45 4.58
N MET A 137 -21.76 -5.26 4.06
CA MET A 137 -21.29 -6.45 4.78
C MET A 137 -20.73 -6.06 6.15
N PRO A 138 -20.98 -6.89 7.18
CA PRO A 138 -20.48 -6.64 8.53
C PRO A 138 -18.94 -6.68 8.56
N GLU A 139 -18.36 -6.02 9.55
CA GLU A 139 -16.90 -5.89 9.73
C GLU A 139 -16.52 -5.76 11.21
N THR A 140 -17.21 -6.50 12.07
CA THR A 140 -16.96 -6.53 13.52
C THR A 140 -15.99 -7.63 13.91
N THR A 141 -15.97 -8.74 13.18
CA THR A 141 -15.09 -9.88 13.40
C THR A 141 -14.07 -10.01 12.28
N PHE A 142 -12.99 -10.78 12.54
CA PHE A 142 -11.99 -11.09 11.52
C PHE A 142 -12.61 -11.79 10.31
N ASP A 143 -13.46 -12.77 10.54
CA ASP A 143 -14.06 -13.55 9.45
C ASP A 143 -14.96 -12.68 8.56
N GLU A 144 -15.78 -11.81 9.14
CA GLU A 144 -16.61 -10.85 8.40
C GLU A 144 -15.78 -9.88 7.57
N ILE A 145 -14.68 -9.35 8.12
CA ILE A 145 -13.75 -8.47 7.39
C ILE A 145 -13.12 -9.22 6.23
N MET A 146 -12.72 -10.47 6.44
CA MET A 146 -12.11 -11.28 5.38
C MET A 146 -13.11 -11.65 4.29
N ASP A 147 -14.36 -11.98 4.63
CA ASP A 147 -15.41 -12.23 3.64
C ASP A 147 -15.66 -10.99 2.78
N LYS A 148 -15.77 -9.83 3.41
CA LYS A 148 -15.89 -8.55 2.71
C LYS A 148 -14.68 -8.25 1.80
N TYR A 149 -13.48 -8.57 2.25
CA TYR A 149 -12.25 -8.43 1.46
C TYR A 149 -12.23 -9.35 0.24
N VAL A 150 -12.63 -10.61 0.41
CA VAL A 150 -12.72 -11.59 -0.68
C VAL A 150 -13.73 -11.14 -1.72
N GLU A 151 -14.94 -10.75 -1.32
CA GLU A 151 -15.96 -10.23 -2.23
C GLU A 151 -15.48 -9.01 -3.03
N MET A 152 -14.74 -8.10 -2.39
CA MET A 152 -14.16 -6.95 -3.08
C MET A 152 -13.10 -7.36 -4.11
N ASN A 153 -12.31 -8.40 -3.82
CA ASN A 153 -11.35 -8.93 -4.79
C ASN A 153 -12.03 -9.64 -5.96
N VAL A 154 -13.17 -10.32 -5.73
CA VAL A 154 -14.00 -10.90 -6.81
C VAL A 154 -14.63 -9.80 -7.66
N ALA A 155 -15.13 -8.74 -7.03
CA ALA A 155 -15.66 -7.57 -7.74
C ALA A 155 -14.60 -6.92 -8.63
N HIS A 156 -13.39 -6.73 -8.11
CA HIS A 156 -12.25 -6.12 -8.83
C HIS A 156 -12.63 -4.79 -9.49
N PRO A 157 -12.98 -3.76 -8.69
CA PRO A 157 -13.75 -2.61 -9.19
C PRO A 157 -12.97 -1.63 -10.08
N PHE A 158 -11.64 -1.73 -10.18
CA PHE A 158 -10.82 -0.86 -11.01
C PHE A 158 -10.25 -1.59 -12.23
N MET A 159 -9.84 -0.83 -13.24
CA MET A 159 -9.19 -1.39 -14.43
C MET A 159 -7.81 -1.99 -14.12
N GLU A 160 -7.06 -1.43 -13.17
CA GLU A 160 -5.75 -1.87 -12.70
C GLU A 160 -5.57 -1.43 -11.24
N GLY A 161 -4.59 -1.98 -10.49
CA GLY A 161 -4.24 -1.55 -9.14
C GLY A 161 -5.17 -2.04 -8.02
N ASN A 162 -6.09 -2.95 -8.32
CA ASN A 162 -7.04 -3.48 -7.33
C ASN A 162 -6.34 -4.10 -6.12
N GLY A 163 -5.42 -5.04 -6.31
CA GLY A 163 -4.74 -5.72 -5.21
C GLY A 163 -3.99 -4.74 -4.29
N ARG A 164 -3.26 -3.77 -4.88
CA ARG A 164 -2.52 -2.74 -4.13
C ARG A 164 -3.44 -1.87 -3.28
N SER A 165 -4.60 -1.50 -3.80
CA SER A 165 -5.58 -0.67 -3.08
C SER A 165 -6.38 -1.47 -2.04
N THR A 166 -6.81 -2.70 -2.38
CA THR A 166 -7.64 -3.51 -1.48
C THR A 166 -6.87 -4.03 -0.27
N ARG A 167 -5.55 -4.30 -0.38
CA ARG A 167 -4.75 -4.67 0.80
C ARG A 167 -4.64 -3.54 1.82
N ILE A 168 -4.47 -2.30 1.38
CA ILE A 168 -4.51 -1.12 2.27
C ILE A 168 -5.91 -0.96 2.89
N TRP A 169 -6.95 -1.15 2.10
CA TRP A 169 -8.35 -1.08 2.55
C TRP A 169 -8.66 -2.14 3.61
N LEU A 170 -8.15 -3.38 3.44
CA LEU A 170 -8.23 -4.45 4.43
C LEU A 170 -7.56 -4.04 5.74
N ASP A 171 -6.32 -3.54 5.68
CA ASP A 171 -5.59 -3.11 6.87
C ASP A 171 -6.31 -2.00 7.64
N LEU A 172 -7.00 -1.09 6.95
CA LEU A 172 -7.80 -0.05 7.59
C LEU A 172 -9.02 -0.62 8.34
N MET A 173 -9.71 -1.62 7.77
CA MET A 173 -10.83 -2.30 8.44
C MET A 173 -10.35 -3.07 9.67
N LEU A 174 -9.28 -3.85 9.52
CA LEU A 174 -8.67 -4.59 10.63
C LEU A 174 -8.20 -3.64 11.75
N LYS A 175 -7.59 -2.52 11.39
CA LYS A 175 -7.15 -1.51 12.35
C LYS A 175 -8.32 -0.89 13.10
N ARG A 176 -9.40 -0.52 12.41
CA ARG A 176 -10.57 0.08 13.02
C ARG A 176 -11.25 -0.87 14.00
N SER A 177 -11.54 -2.09 13.55
CA SER A 177 -12.39 -3.02 14.28
C SER A 177 -11.61 -3.87 15.31
N LEU A 178 -10.42 -4.35 14.95
CA LEU A 178 -9.69 -5.35 15.72
C LEU A 178 -8.39 -4.84 16.35
N LYS A 179 -7.97 -3.60 16.04
CA LYS A 179 -6.66 -3.08 16.43
C LYS A 179 -5.51 -3.99 15.95
N ARG A 180 -5.60 -4.44 14.70
CA ARG A 180 -4.62 -5.28 14.02
C ARG A 180 -4.37 -4.76 12.61
N CYS A 181 -3.24 -5.13 12.03
CA CYS A 181 -2.94 -5.05 10.60
C CYS A 181 -2.19 -6.31 10.18
N VAL A 182 -1.94 -6.48 8.90
CA VAL A 182 -1.25 -7.66 8.37
C VAL A 182 0.24 -7.39 8.23
N ASP A 183 1.09 -8.22 8.79
CA ASP A 183 2.50 -8.29 8.39
C ASP A 183 2.62 -9.09 7.09
N TRP A 184 2.43 -8.42 5.97
CA TRP A 184 2.45 -9.03 4.64
C TRP A 184 3.75 -9.78 4.34
N SER A 185 4.84 -9.51 5.04
CA SER A 185 6.10 -10.23 4.87
C SER A 185 6.09 -11.67 5.41
N GLN A 186 5.09 -12.02 6.20
CA GLN A 186 4.92 -13.38 6.72
C GLN A 186 4.13 -14.28 5.77
N ILE A 187 3.63 -13.74 4.65
CA ILE A 187 2.83 -14.49 3.68
C ILE A 187 3.64 -14.64 2.40
N ASP A 188 3.84 -15.89 1.97
CA ASP A 188 4.48 -16.16 0.67
C ASP A 188 3.58 -15.67 -0.48
N LYS A 189 4.22 -15.16 -1.54
CA LYS A 189 3.52 -14.64 -2.72
C LYS A 189 2.64 -15.69 -3.40
N ASN A 190 3.18 -16.88 -3.61
CA ASN A 190 2.46 -17.93 -4.33
C ASN A 190 1.30 -18.46 -3.49
N ASP A 191 1.52 -18.62 -2.17
CA ASP A 191 0.48 -19.02 -1.23
C ASP A 191 -0.66 -17.99 -1.21
N TYR A 192 -0.32 -16.69 -1.14
CA TYR A 192 -1.32 -15.63 -1.21
C TYR A 192 -2.12 -15.65 -2.50
N LEU A 193 -1.45 -15.72 -3.66
CA LEU A 193 -2.12 -15.71 -4.96
C LEU A 193 -2.98 -16.95 -5.18
N ASN A 194 -2.54 -18.11 -4.71
CA ASN A 194 -3.32 -19.37 -4.78
C ASN A 194 -4.54 -19.30 -3.86
N ALA A 195 -4.33 -18.88 -2.59
CA ALA A 195 -5.42 -18.73 -1.63
C ALA A 195 -6.48 -17.73 -2.12
N MET A 196 -6.07 -16.64 -2.78
CA MET A 196 -7.00 -15.68 -3.38
C MET A 196 -7.78 -16.25 -4.56
N ARG A 197 -7.19 -17.12 -5.37
CA ARG A 197 -7.94 -17.82 -6.44
C ARG A 197 -8.96 -18.82 -5.87
N GLU A 198 -8.57 -19.57 -4.85
CA GLU A 198 -9.43 -20.53 -4.17
C GLU A 198 -10.57 -19.85 -3.40
N SER A 199 -10.33 -18.64 -2.90
CA SER A 199 -11.29 -17.92 -2.05
C SER A 199 -12.63 -17.61 -2.70
N VAL A 200 -12.72 -17.69 -4.02
CA VAL A 200 -13.99 -17.56 -4.77
C VAL A 200 -14.97 -18.67 -4.38
N SER A 201 -14.49 -19.84 -4.04
CA SER A 201 -15.30 -21.00 -3.62
C SER A 201 -15.11 -21.36 -2.15
N ASP A 202 -13.91 -21.17 -1.62
CA ASP A 202 -13.57 -21.46 -0.22
C ASP A 202 -12.53 -20.45 0.30
N SER A 203 -12.95 -19.58 1.21
CA SER A 203 -12.10 -18.56 1.82
C SER A 203 -11.27 -19.07 3.00
N THR A 204 -11.34 -20.34 3.36
CA THR A 204 -10.67 -20.90 4.55
C THR A 204 -9.17 -20.68 4.50
N TYR A 205 -8.53 -20.95 3.35
CA TYR A 205 -7.07 -20.84 3.22
C TYR A 205 -6.58 -19.41 3.32
N ILE A 206 -7.20 -18.46 2.62
CA ILE A 206 -6.80 -17.04 2.72
C ILE A 206 -7.04 -16.48 4.13
N LYS A 207 -8.12 -16.88 4.80
CA LYS A 207 -8.39 -16.52 6.20
C LYS A 207 -7.29 -17.04 7.12
N ALA A 208 -6.87 -18.30 6.96
CA ALA A 208 -5.79 -18.88 7.76
C ALA A 208 -4.46 -18.14 7.56
N LEU A 209 -4.07 -17.86 6.31
CA LEU A 209 -2.85 -17.13 5.98
C LEU A 209 -2.84 -15.73 6.61
N VAL A 210 -3.88 -14.95 6.38
CA VAL A 210 -3.97 -13.58 6.90
C VAL A 210 -4.02 -13.57 8.42
N LYS A 211 -4.76 -14.52 9.03
CA LYS A 211 -4.88 -14.62 10.50
C LYS A 211 -3.54 -14.88 11.17
N SER A 212 -2.70 -15.75 10.58
CA SER A 212 -1.37 -16.06 11.10
C SER A 212 -0.39 -14.88 11.04
N ALA A 213 -0.62 -13.94 10.12
CA ALA A 213 0.21 -12.77 9.87
C ALA A 213 -0.27 -11.50 10.60
N LEU A 214 -1.33 -11.57 11.43
CA LEU A 214 -1.85 -10.41 12.15
C LEU A 214 -0.86 -9.89 13.19
N THR A 215 -0.69 -8.58 13.23
CA THR A 215 0.16 -7.87 14.21
C THR A 215 -0.58 -6.71 14.87
N THR A 216 -0.08 -6.28 16.03
CA THR A 216 -0.57 -5.09 16.77
C THR A 216 0.12 -3.79 16.34
N LYS A 217 1.09 -3.83 15.43
CA LYS A 217 1.88 -2.67 14.98
C LYS A 217 1.11 -1.77 14.00
N ILE A 218 -0.08 -1.32 14.40
CA ILE A 218 -1.05 -0.63 13.53
C ILE A 218 -0.68 0.82 13.15
N ASP A 219 0.13 1.49 13.97
CA ASP A 219 0.61 2.87 13.75
C ASP A 219 2.13 2.91 13.53
N ASP A 220 2.71 1.79 13.19
CA ASP A 220 4.14 1.63 12.95
C ASP A 220 4.46 1.92 11.48
N ARG A 221 5.28 2.95 11.26
CA ARG A 221 5.68 3.39 9.93
C ARG A 221 6.45 2.30 9.17
N GLU A 222 7.36 1.62 9.85
CA GLU A 222 8.18 0.57 9.25
C GLU A 222 7.31 -0.63 8.82
N MET A 223 6.35 -1.01 9.66
CA MET A 223 5.37 -2.04 9.32
C MET A 223 4.55 -1.66 8.08
N PHE A 224 4.09 -0.41 8.01
CA PHE A 224 3.35 0.08 6.84
C PHE A 224 4.21 0.03 5.56
N MET A 225 5.45 0.56 5.61
CA MET A 225 6.38 0.56 4.46
C MET A 225 6.67 -0.86 3.97
N LYS A 226 6.92 -1.77 4.90
CA LYS A 226 7.12 -3.20 4.62
C LYS A 226 5.88 -3.82 3.95
N GLY A 227 4.69 -3.48 4.43
CA GLY A 227 3.43 -3.90 3.82
C GLY A 227 3.29 -3.43 2.37
N ILE A 228 3.67 -2.19 2.08
CA ILE A 228 3.71 -1.67 0.70
C ILE A 228 4.70 -2.46 -0.14
N ASP A 229 5.92 -2.74 0.35
CA ASP A 229 6.92 -3.51 -0.40
C ASP A 229 6.38 -4.86 -0.85
N TYR A 230 5.79 -5.62 0.07
CA TYR A 230 5.20 -6.93 -0.24
C TYR A 230 3.96 -6.83 -1.11
N SER A 231 3.12 -5.80 -0.93
CA SER A 231 1.96 -5.55 -1.77
C SER A 231 2.35 -5.34 -3.23
N TYR A 232 3.44 -4.62 -3.51
CA TYR A 232 3.95 -4.44 -4.86
C TYR A 232 4.67 -5.69 -5.38
N TYR A 233 5.40 -6.40 -4.54
CA TYR A 233 6.04 -7.68 -4.89
C TYR A 233 5.02 -8.71 -5.37
N TYR A 234 3.83 -8.79 -4.77
CA TYR A 234 2.79 -9.73 -5.20
C TYR A 234 2.26 -9.45 -6.62
N GLU A 235 2.34 -8.22 -7.11
CA GLU A 235 1.88 -7.86 -8.46
C GLU A 235 2.93 -8.06 -9.55
N GLN A 236 4.20 -8.28 -9.20
CA GLN A 236 5.25 -8.53 -10.19
C GLN A 236 5.00 -9.84 -10.90
N SER A 237 5.14 -9.83 -12.24
CA SER A 237 5.12 -11.07 -13.04
C SER A 237 6.30 -11.96 -12.65
N SER A 238 6.04 -13.25 -12.48
CA SER A 238 7.07 -14.26 -12.26
C SER A 238 7.80 -14.54 -13.55
#